data_694b3ce01b9af2e11b113e3210f4b4b8
#
_entry.id   694b3ce01b9af2e11b113e3210f4b4b8
#
_cell.length_a   1.000
_cell.length_b   1.000
_cell.length_c   1.000
_cell.angle_alpha   90.00
_cell.angle_beta   90.00
_cell.angle_gamma   90.00
#
_symmetry.space_group_name_H-M   'P 1'
#
loop_
_entity.id
_entity.type
_entity.pdbx_description
1 polymer ?
#
loop_
_entity_poly.entity_id
_entity_poly.type
_entity_poly.pdbx_seq_one_letter_code
_entity_poly.pdbx_strand_id
1 'polypeptide(L)'
;NISAEQAYALAENADNDFAELKAGNAKPANAQALNNNSKIETIKQKDGVYYNDKGKAINTRSIYLAGGCFWGVEAYMERVEGVVDAVSGYANGDTANPSYEQVIRGSGHAETVKVTYDADKTDLDTILKYYLRVIDPTSLNKQGNDLGVQYRSGVYYTDKADKAVIDAALKRIQSQYKQKVVVENKPLDTFYLAE
;
A
#
# COMPACT_ATOMS: atom_id res chain seq x y z
N ASN A 1 20.26 5.15 -0.65
CA ASN A 1 20.51 3.83 -0.05
C ASN A 1 20.28 3.96 1.45
N ILE A 2 19.18 3.41 1.94
CA ILE A 2 18.93 3.27 3.38
C ILE A 2 19.34 1.85 3.79
N SER A 3 19.98 1.72 4.97
CA SER A 3 20.33 0.42 5.51
C SER A 3 19.06 -0.35 5.94
N ALA A 4 19.15 -1.68 6.07
CA ALA A 4 18.06 -2.51 6.61
C ALA A 4 17.61 -2.02 7.99
N GLU A 5 18.55 -1.55 8.84
CA GLU A 5 18.25 -0.91 10.13
C GLU A 5 17.47 0.39 9.98
N GLN A 6 17.80 1.22 8.99
CA GLN A 6 17.06 2.45 8.72
C GLN A 6 15.66 2.18 8.15
N ALA A 7 15.51 1.13 7.33
CA ALA A 7 14.20 0.69 6.86
C ALA A 7 13.36 0.14 8.03
N TYR A 8 13.97 -0.58 8.96
CA TYR A 8 13.33 -1.11 10.17
C TYR A 8 12.91 0.02 11.12
N ALA A 9 13.78 1.01 11.34
CA ALA A 9 13.48 2.18 12.17
C ALA A 9 12.38 3.07 11.57
N LEU A 10 12.27 3.13 10.24
CA LEU A 10 11.17 3.82 9.57
C LEU A 10 9.85 3.05 9.69
N ALA A 11 9.90 1.71 9.68
CA ALA A 11 8.74 0.85 9.91
C ALA A 11 8.29 0.91 11.38
N GLU A 12 9.20 0.87 12.35
CA GLU A 12 8.88 1.06 13.78
C GLU A 12 8.31 2.44 14.07
N ASN A 13 8.81 3.48 13.42
CA ASN A 13 8.24 4.82 13.55
C ASN A 13 6.85 4.92 12.91
N ALA A 14 6.60 4.22 11.81
CA ALA A 14 5.28 4.11 11.22
C ALA A 14 4.30 3.37 12.17
N ASP A 15 4.72 2.27 12.78
CA ASP A 15 3.91 1.53 13.76
C ASP A 15 3.62 2.37 15.03
N ASN A 16 4.56 3.18 15.49
CA ASN A 16 4.36 4.10 16.60
C ASN A 16 3.42 5.26 16.22
N ASP A 17 3.55 5.84 15.04
CA ASP A 17 2.64 6.86 14.52
C ASP A 17 1.21 6.28 14.37
N PHE A 18 1.07 4.99 14.03
CA PHE A 18 -0.22 4.28 13.96
C PHE A 18 -0.82 3.99 15.33
N ALA A 19 -0.01 3.62 16.32
CA ALA A 19 -0.48 3.40 17.68
C ALA A 19 -1.04 4.70 18.28
N GLU A 20 -0.43 5.84 17.99
CA GLU A 20 -0.89 7.16 18.42
C GLU A 20 -2.17 7.62 17.69
N LEU A 21 -2.32 7.30 16.39
CA LEU A 21 -3.55 7.56 15.63
C LEU A 21 -4.74 6.73 16.15
N LYS A 22 -4.51 5.46 16.52
CA LYS A 22 -5.53 4.61 17.15
C LYS A 22 -5.95 5.10 18.54
N ALA A 23 -5.06 5.74 19.28
CA ALA A 23 -5.33 6.25 20.62
C ALA A 23 -6.06 7.61 20.63
N GLY A 24 -6.30 8.22 19.46
CA GLY A 24 -6.95 9.53 19.36
C GLY A 24 -6.12 10.69 19.95
N ASN A 25 -4.86 10.44 20.26
CA ASN A 25 -3.94 11.38 20.87
C ASN A 25 -2.86 11.76 19.88
N ALA A 26 -2.87 13.01 19.47
CA ALA A 26 -1.82 13.75 18.82
C ALA A 26 -1.80 13.77 17.27
N LYS A 27 -1.67 14.97 16.76
CA LYS A 27 -1.13 15.24 15.43
C LYS A 27 0.30 14.71 15.39
N PRO A 28 0.70 13.90 14.39
CA PRO A 28 2.08 13.42 14.28
C PRO A 28 3.02 14.63 14.19
N ALA A 29 4.04 14.64 15.04
CA ALA A 29 5.05 15.70 15.10
C ALA A 29 5.84 15.88 13.77
N ASN A 30 5.77 14.91 12.88
CA ASN A 30 6.39 14.93 11.56
C ASN A 30 5.46 15.32 10.39
N ALA A 31 4.20 15.61 10.64
CA ALA A 31 3.31 16.15 9.60
C ALA A 31 3.78 17.53 9.07
N GLN A 32 4.64 18.22 9.80
CA GLN A 32 5.22 19.49 9.38
C GLN A 32 6.39 19.37 8.40
N ALA A 33 7.08 18.24 8.36
CA ALA A 33 8.21 18.05 7.44
C ALA A 33 7.80 17.68 6.01
N LEU A 34 6.55 17.27 5.80
CA LEU A 34 5.97 16.99 4.49
C LEU A 34 5.13 18.16 3.94
N ASN A 35 4.95 19.21 4.71
CA ASN A 35 4.22 20.43 4.32
C ASN A 35 5.15 21.50 3.75
N ASN A 36 5.92 21.18 2.74
CA ASN A 36 6.53 22.20 1.92
C ASN A 36 5.56 22.59 0.80
N ASN A 37 4.73 23.62 1.06
CA ASN A 37 4.17 24.59 0.10
C ASN A 37 3.68 24.08 -1.28
N SER A 38 3.21 22.85 -1.40
CA SER A 38 2.39 22.47 -2.54
C SER A 38 0.93 22.78 -2.20
N LYS A 39 0.28 23.61 -2.97
CA LYS A 39 -1.18 23.77 -2.97
C LYS A 39 -1.78 22.36 -2.89
N ILE A 40 -2.57 22.10 -1.87
CA ILE A 40 -3.37 20.88 -1.78
C ILE A 40 -4.31 20.92 -2.99
N GLU A 41 -3.98 20.18 -4.04
CA GLU A 41 -4.88 20.03 -5.18
C GLU A 41 -6.12 19.28 -4.69
N THR A 42 -7.29 19.92 -4.85
CA THR A 42 -8.54 19.25 -4.54
C THR A 42 -8.90 18.29 -5.67
N ILE A 43 -8.71 17.01 -5.44
CA ILE A 43 -9.08 15.96 -6.40
C ILE A 43 -10.55 15.60 -6.21
N LYS A 44 -11.32 15.61 -7.29
CA LYS A 44 -12.71 15.20 -7.32
C LYS A 44 -12.88 13.94 -8.14
N GLN A 45 -13.67 12.99 -7.63
CA GLN A 45 -14.06 11.79 -8.36
C GLN A 45 -15.50 11.91 -8.85
N LYS A 46 -15.74 11.52 -10.11
CA LYS A 46 -17.06 11.36 -10.68
C LYS A 46 -17.06 10.19 -11.66
N ASP A 47 -17.98 9.25 -11.46
CA ASP A 47 -18.16 8.07 -12.34
C ASP A 47 -16.86 7.28 -12.58
N GLY A 48 -16.03 7.13 -11.52
CA GLY A 48 -14.75 6.41 -11.58
C GLY A 48 -13.60 7.21 -12.20
N VAL A 49 -13.83 8.44 -12.64
CA VAL A 49 -12.83 9.35 -13.18
C VAL A 49 -12.41 10.37 -12.13
N TYR A 50 -11.10 10.58 -12.01
CA TYR A 50 -10.53 11.58 -11.10
C TYR A 50 -10.21 12.86 -11.88
N TYR A 51 -10.51 14.00 -11.28
CA TYR A 51 -10.32 15.33 -11.87
C TYR A 51 -9.48 16.19 -10.92
N ASN A 52 -8.56 16.98 -11.49
CA ASN A 52 -7.80 17.96 -10.73
C ASN A 52 -8.65 19.22 -10.38
N ASP A 53 -8.05 20.16 -9.66
CA ASP A 53 -8.68 21.41 -9.23
C ASP A 53 -9.15 22.32 -10.41
N LYS A 54 -8.58 22.11 -11.60
CA LYS A 54 -8.94 22.79 -12.86
C LYS A 54 -10.03 22.03 -13.65
N GLY A 55 -10.56 20.93 -13.12
CA GLY A 55 -11.57 20.11 -13.79
C GLY A 55 -11.02 19.25 -14.94
N LYS A 56 -9.70 19.09 -15.06
CA LYS A 56 -9.08 18.23 -16.05
C LYS A 56 -9.02 16.79 -15.53
N ALA A 57 -9.39 15.82 -16.37
CA ALA A 57 -9.25 14.40 -16.03
C ALA A 57 -7.78 14.03 -15.82
N ILE A 58 -7.52 13.29 -14.73
CA ILE A 58 -6.20 12.80 -14.38
C ILE A 58 -5.97 11.47 -15.08
N ASN A 59 -4.78 11.28 -15.66
CA ASN A 59 -4.36 10.00 -16.24
C ASN A 59 -4.00 9.02 -15.13
N THR A 60 -4.98 8.25 -14.65
CA THR A 60 -4.82 7.36 -13.50
C THR A 60 -4.43 5.94 -13.90
N ARG A 61 -3.62 5.32 -13.06
CA ARG A 61 -3.35 3.88 -13.03
C ARG A 61 -3.55 3.36 -11.62
N SER A 62 -3.73 2.06 -11.48
CA SER A 62 -3.95 1.43 -10.17
C SER A 62 -3.03 0.24 -9.98
N ILE A 63 -2.66 0.04 -8.71
CA ILE A 63 -1.94 -1.15 -8.21
C ILE A 63 -2.53 -1.54 -6.87
N TYR A 64 -2.50 -2.82 -6.53
CA TYR A 64 -3.07 -3.37 -5.32
C TYR A 64 -1.96 -3.86 -4.40
N LEU A 65 -1.86 -3.30 -3.19
CA LEU A 65 -0.76 -3.51 -2.26
C LEU A 65 -1.26 -4.14 -0.97
N ALA A 66 -0.74 -5.32 -0.66
CA ALA A 66 -1.01 -6.05 0.57
C ALA A 66 0.23 -6.08 1.47
N GLY A 67 0.07 -5.85 2.76
CA GLY A 67 1.19 -5.84 3.70
C GLY A 67 0.77 -5.49 5.11
N GLY A 68 0.23 -6.45 5.86
CA GLY A 68 -0.29 -6.25 7.20
C GLY A 68 -1.66 -5.58 7.23
N CYS A 69 -1.93 -4.82 8.29
CA CYS A 69 -3.17 -4.10 8.43
C CYS A 69 -3.36 -3.08 7.29
N PHE A 70 -4.44 -3.24 6.52
CA PHE A 70 -4.67 -2.39 5.35
C PHE A 70 -4.94 -0.91 5.70
N TRP A 71 -5.49 -0.61 6.88
CA TRP A 71 -5.65 0.79 7.31
C TRP A 71 -4.31 1.52 7.41
N GLY A 72 -3.28 0.80 7.83
CA GLY A 72 -1.92 1.31 7.90
C GLY A 72 -1.35 1.64 6.53
N VAL A 73 -1.45 0.71 5.62
CA VAL A 73 -0.99 0.88 4.24
C VAL A 73 -1.79 1.98 3.53
N GLU A 74 -3.12 2.03 3.73
CA GLU A 74 -3.99 3.07 3.18
C GLU A 74 -3.54 4.48 3.63
N ALA A 75 -3.45 4.71 4.93
CA ALA A 75 -3.07 6.00 5.49
C ALA A 75 -1.66 6.44 5.07
N TYR A 76 -0.75 5.48 4.88
CA TYR A 76 0.59 5.77 4.38
C TYR A 76 0.59 6.12 2.89
N MET A 77 -0.11 5.35 2.06
CA MET A 77 -0.13 5.56 0.62
C MET A 77 -0.86 6.84 0.22
N GLU A 78 -1.87 7.27 0.97
CA GLU A 78 -2.53 8.57 0.77
C GLU A 78 -1.58 9.77 0.85
N ARG A 79 -0.45 9.63 1.54
CA ARG A 79 0.57 10.68 1.71
C ARG A 79 1.65 10.66 0.64
N VAL A 80 1.68 9.65 -0.20
CA VAL A 80 2.67 9.54 -1.27
C VAL A 80 2.32 10.50 -2.40
N GLU A 81 3.29 11.32 -2.82
CA GLU A 81 3.10 12.25 -3.92
C GLU A 81 2.68 11.52 -5.20
N GLY A 82 1.66 12.04 -5.87
CA GLY A 82 1.09 11.45 -7.08
C GLY A 82 0.00 10.40 -6.83
N VAL A 83 -0.21 9.95 -5.59
CA VAL A 83 -1.35 9.10 -5.24
C VAL A 83 -2.61 9.97 -5.16
N VAL A 84 -3.65 9.59 -5.90
CA VAL A 84 -4.92 10.31 -5.94
C VAL A 84 -6.00 9.68 -5.09
N ASP A 85 -5.89 8.37 -4.81
CA ASP A 85 -6.82 7.64 -3.96
C ASP A 85 -6.17 6.35 -3.42
N ALA A 86 -6.58 5.94 -2.23
CA ALA A 86 -6.19 4.68 -1.62
C ALA A 86 -7.39 4.09 -0.86
N VAL A 87 -7.79 2.88 -1.20
CA VAL A 87 -9.02 2.25 -0.69
C VAL A 87 -8.74 0.84 -0.21
N SER A 88 -9.11 0.56 1.03
CA SER A 88 -8.97 -0.76 1.66
C SER A 88 -9.98 -1.76 1.16
N GLY A 89 -9.56 -3.01 1.00
CA GLY A 89 -10.38 -4.12 0.58
C GLY A 89 -9.73 -5.47 0.79
N TYR A 90 -10.33 -6.51 0.23
CA TYR A 90 -9.89 -7.89 0.34
C TYR A 90 -9.59 -8.45 -1.05
N ALA A 91 -8.41 -9.01 -1.25
CA ALA A 91 -7.95 -9.49 -2.55
C ALA A 91 -7.57 -10.98 -2.55
N ASN A 92 -7.77 -11.58 -3.71
CA ASN A 92 -7.22 -12.90 -4.06
C ASN A 92 -7.53 -14.01 -3.06
N GLY A 93 -8.75 -14.04 -2.53
CA GLY A 93 -9.26 -15.11 -1.68
C GLY A 93 -10.28 -16.00 -2.40
N ASP A 94 -10.85 -16.93 -1.66
CA ASP A 94 -11.66 -18.03 -2.20
C ASP A 94 -13.17 -17.75 -2.20
N THR A 95 -13.60 -16.67 -1.55
CA THR A 95 -15.02 -16.34 -1.37
C THR A 95 -15.39 -15.01 -2.00
N ALA A 96 -16.62 -14.91 -2.50
CA ALA A 96 -17.18 -13.65 -3.00
C ALA A 96 -17.69 -12.79 -1.84
N ASN A 97 -17.49 -11.49 -1.93
CA ASN A 97 -17.96 -10.50 -0.95
C ASN A 97 -17.74 -10.94 0.51
N PRO A 98 -16.48 -11.22 0.92
CA PRO A 98 -16.22 -11.73 2.26
C PRO A 98 -16.55 -10.67 3.31
N SER A 99 -17.13 -11.11 4.44
CA SER A 99 -17.15 -10.30 5.64
C SER A 99 -15.78 -10.31 6.32
N TYR A 100 -15.52 -9.32 7.17
CA TYR A 100 -14.30 -9.28 7.97
C TYR A 100 -14.09 -10.58 8.77
N GLU A 101 -15.15 -11.13 9.38
CA GLU A 101 -15.10 -12.40 10.10
C GLU A 101 -14.66 -13.58 9.22
N GLN A 102 -15.16 -13.64 7.98
CA GLN A 102 -14.74 -14.69 7.03
C GLN A 102 -13.26 -14.56 6.68
N VAL A 103 -12.75 -13.33 6.53
CA VAL A 103 -11.33 -13.07 6.25
C VAL A 103 -10.45 -13.57 7.39
N ILE A 104 -10.78 -13.22 8.63
CA ILE A 104 -10.00 -13.68 9.80
C ILE A 104 -10.13 -15.19 10.05
N ARG A 105 -11.22 -15.83 9.63
CA ARG A 105 -11.42 -17.29 9.75
C ARG A 105 -10.75 -18.09 8.63
N GLY A 106 -10.04 -17.45 7.69
CA GLY A 106 -9.25 -18.16 6.69
C GLY A 106 -9.92 -18.32 5.33
N SER A 107 -10.64 -17.31 4.85
CA SER A 107 -11.17 -17.27 3.49
C SER A 107 -10.10 -17.06 2.39
N GLY A 108 -8.82 -17.01 2.77
CA GLY A 108 -7.70 -16.86 1.85
C GLY A 108 -7.47 -15.44 1.32
N HIS A 109 -8.34 -14.48 1.64
CA HIS A 109 -8.16 -13.09 1.22
C HIS A 109 -7.00 -12.41 1.92
N ALA A 110 -6.28 -11.54 1.19
CA ALA A 110 -5.31 -10.61 1.76
C ALA A 110 -5.97 -9.24 2.00
N GLU A 111 -5.73 -8.66 3.16
CA GLU A 111 -6.00 -7.25 3.39
C GLU A 111 -5.16 -6.41 2.42
N THR A 112 -5.79 -5.65 1.58
CA THR A 112 -5.16 -5.03 0.41
C THR A 112 -5.66 -3.61 0.23
N VAL A 113 -4.78 -2.72 -0.22
CA VAL A 113 -5.13 -1.34 -0.57
C VAL A 113 -5.04 -1.17 -2.08
N LYS A 114 -6.15 -0.75 -2.69
CA LYS A 114 -6.13 -0.26 -4.07
C LYS A 114 -5.55 1.13 -4.08
N VAL A 115 -4.39 1.30 -4.67
CA VAL A 115 -3.71 2.59 -4.84
C VAL A 115 -3.93 3.07 -6.27
N THR A 116 -4.58 4.20 -6.41
CA THR A 116 -4.77 4.89 -7.68
C THR A 116 -3.83 6.09 -7.73
N TYR A 117 -3.02 6.19 -8.78
CA TYR A 117 -2.01 7.23 -8.89
C TYR A 117 -2.07 7.96 -10.24
N ASP A 118 -1.62 9.21 -10.24
CA ASP A 118 -1.46 10.03 -11.44
C ASP A 118 -0.19 9.61 -12.17
N ALA A 119 -0.36 8.96 -13.31
CA ALA A 119 0.74 8.44 -14.12
C ALA A 119 1.59 9.54 -14.79
N ASP A 120 1.11 10.78 -14.80
CA ASP A 120 1.88 11.93 -15.27
C ASP A 120 2.76 12.54 -14.17
N LYS A 121 2.52 12.21 -12.88
CA LYS A 121 3.27 12.70 -11.73
C LYS A 121 4.19 11.67 -11.09
N THR A 122 3.82 10.40 -11.17
CA THR A 122 4.57 9.30 -10.55
C THR A 122 4.49 8.03 -11.41
N ASP A 123 5.15 6.98 -10.97
CA ASP A 123 5.16 5.69 -11.63
C ASP A 123 5.09 4.55 -10.62
N LEU A 124 4.85 3.33 -11.12
CA LEU A 124 4.76 2.14 -10.28
C LEU A 124 6.06 1.86 -9.51
N ASP A 125 7.22 2.06 -10.12
CA ASP A 125 8.50 1.83 -9.46
C ASP A 125 8.66 2.73 -8.22
N THR A 126 8.28 3.99 -8.31
CA THR A 126 8.28 4.93 -7.19
C THR A 126 7.28 4.53 -6.11
N ILE A 127 6.05 4.14 -6.48
CA ILE A 127 5.03 3.63 -5.55
C ILE A 127 5.56 2.41 -4.79
N LEU A 128 6.21 1.47 -5.47
CA LEU A 128 6.77 0.26 -4.85
C LEU A 128 7.95 0.56 -3.93
N LYS A 129 8.75 1.59 -4.21
CA LYS A 129 9.82 2.04 -3.30
C LYS A 129 9.24 2.50 -1.96
N TYR A 130 8.13 3.24 -1.97
CA TYR A 130 7.44 3.63 -0.74
C TYR A 130 6.81 2.45 -0.03
N TYR A 131 6.11 1.58 -0.74
CA TYR A 131 5.49 0.37 -0.19
C TYR A 131 6.50 -0.53 0.52
N LEU A 132 7.65 -0.81 -0.10
CA LEU A 132 8.68 -1.67 0.46
C LEU A 132 9.43 -1.07 1.67
N ARG A 133 9.17 0.19 2.00
CA ARG A 133 9.70 0.84 3.22
C ARG A 133 8.84 0.59 4.45
N VAL A 134 7.56 0.28 4.28
CA VAL A 134 6.60 0.16 5.39
C VAL A 134 6.25 -1.27 5.74
N ILE A 135 6.78 -2.23 5.02
CA ILE A 135 6.63 -3.66 5.29
C ILE A 135 7.98 -4.31 5.53
N ASP A 136 7.97 -5.44 6.23
CA ASP A 136 9.07 -6.39 6.21
C ASP A 136 8.86 -7.36 5.03
N PRO A 137 9.62 -7.24 3.94
CA PRO A 137 9.41 -8.06 2.74
C PRO A 137 9.82 -9.52 2.91
N THR A 138 10.46 -9.87 4.02
CA THR A 138 10.88 -11.24 4.37
C THR A 138 9.94 -11.97 5.32
N SER A 139 8.90 -11.28 5.82
CA SER A 139 7.96 -11.84 6.79
C SER A 139 6.79 -12.53 6.09
N LEU A 140 6.69 -13.85 6.27
CA LEU A 140 5.64 -14.66 5.67
C LEU A 140 4.36 -14.64 6.52
N ASN A 141 3.25 -14.25 5.90
CA ASN A 141 1.92 -14.22 6.53
C ASN A 141 1.90 -13.48 7.87
N LYS A 142 2.72 -12.45 7.98
CA LYS A 142 2.87 -11.66 9.20
C LYS A 142 3.42 -10.28 8.88
N GLN A 143 2.91 -9.26 9.55
CA GLN A 143 3.55 -7.94 9.62
C GLN A 143 3.41 -7.41 11.06
N GLY A 144 4.55 -7.14 11.71
CA GLY A 144 4.57 -6.75 13.11
C GLY A 144 3.88 -7.76 14.02
N ASN A 145 2.85 -7.34 14.73
CA ASN A 145 2.04 -8.19 15.61
C ASN A 145 0.85 -8.86 14.90
N ASP A 146 0.58 -8.51 13.65
CA ASP A 146 -0.52 -9.05 12.87
C ASP A 146 -0.10 -10.38 12.23
N LEU A 147 -0.75 -11.48 12.64
CA LEU A 147 -0.46 -12.85 12.23
C LEU A 147 -1.60 -13.44 11.42
N GLY A 148 -1.30 -14.04 10.29
CA GLY A 148 -2.25 -14.76 9.46
C GLY A 148 -2.09 -14.49 7.97
N VAL A 149 -2.69 -15.36 7.15
CA VAL A 149 -2.68 -15.26 5.68
C VAL A 149 -3.25 -13.93 5.19
N GLN A 150 -4.22 -13.37 5.90
CA GLN A 150 -4.81 -12.07 5.58
C GLN A 150 -3.81 -10.90 5.66
N TYR A 151 -2.73 -11.06 6.39
CA TYR A 151 -1.67 -10.04 6.56
C TYR A 151 -0.43 -10.29 5.70
N ARG A 152 -0.52 -11.25 4.76
CA ARG A 152 0.58 -11.50 3.83
C ARG A 152 0.90 -10.29 2.96
N SER A 153 2.16 -10.21 2.54
CA SER A 153 2.64 -9.15 1.64
C SER A 153 2.51 -9.56 0.19
N GLY A 154 2.02 -8.66 -0.64
CA GLY A 154 1.85 -8.91 -2.06
C GLY A 154 1.61 -7.64 -2.86
N VAL A 155 1.97 -7.72 -4.13
CA VAL A 155 1.66 -6.72 -5.15
C VAL A 155 0.85 -7.41 -6.24
N TYR A 156 -0.38 -6.95 -6.43
CA TYR A 156 -1.32 -7.55 -7.38
C TYR A 156 -1.59 -6.56 -8.52
N TYR A 157 -1.32 -6.99 -9.73
CA TYR A 157 -1.42 -6.17 -10.93
C TYR A 157 -2.63 -6.54 -11.79
N THR A 158 -3.17 -5.56 -12.51
CA THR A 158 -4.20 -5.75 -13.54
C THR A 158 -3.64 -5.63 -14.95
N ASP A 159 -2.52 -4.92 -15.11
CA ASP A 159 -1.78 -4.78 -16.37
C ASP A 159 -0.55 -5.71 -16.34
N LYS A 160 -0.45 -6.61 -17.32
CA LYS A 160 0.67 -7.55 -17.42
C LYS A 160 2.04 -6.89 -17.54
N ALA A 161 2.10 -5.68 -18.08
CA ALA A 161 3.34 -4.89 -18.17
C ALA A 161 3.89 -4.52 -16.78
N ASP A 162 3.04 -4.43 -15.76
CA ASP A 162 3.45 -4.11 -14.40
C ASP A 162 4.25 -5.24 -13.73
N LYS A 163 4.05 -6.50 -14.17
CA LYS A 163 4.77 -7.65 -13.61
C LYS A 163 6.28 -7.49 -13.65
N ALA A 164 6.83 -7.02 -14.75
CA ALA A 164 8.28 -6.81 -14.90
C ALA A 164 8.81 -5.71 -13.98
N VAL A 165 8.05 -4.64 -13.78
CA VAL A 165 8.39 -3.55 -12.86
C VAL A 165 8.40 -4.05 -11.42
N ILE A 166 7.42 -4.87 -11.04
CA ILE A 166 7.34 -5.50 -9.71
C ILE A 166 8.52 -6.45 -9.50
N ASP A 167 8.80 -7.33 -10.47
CA ASP A 167 9.94 -8.25 -10.41
C ASP A 167 11.27 -7.51 -10.20
N ALA A 168 11.49 -6.41 -10.90
CA ALA A 168 12.68 -5.58 -10.76
C ALA A 168 12.78 -4.94 -9.37
N ALA A 169 11.68 -4.44 -8.83
CA ALA A 169 11.62 -3.86 -7.48
C ALA A 169 11.91 -4.91 -6.41
N LEU A 170 11.35 -6.12 -6.51
CA LEU A 170 11.58 -7.20 -5.57
C LEU A 170 13.02 -7.75 -5.64
N LYS A 171 13.63 -7.82 -6.81
CA LYS A 171 15.05 -8.16 -6.95
C LYS A 171 15.96 -7.12 -6.31
N ARG A 172 15.64 -5.85 -6.47
CA ARG A 172 16.39 -4.75 -5.87
C ARG A 172 16.34 -4.81 -4.34
N ILE A 173 15.15 -5.04 -3.76
CA ILE A 173 15.01 -5.15 -2.31
C ILE A 173 15.65 -6.43 -1.78
N GLN A 174 15.62 -7.55 -2.52
CA GLN A 174 16.27 -8.80 -2.13
C GLN A 174 17.77 -8.61 -1.89
N SER A 175 18.43 -7.75 -2.64
CA SER A 175 19.86 -7.48 -2.46
C SER A 175 20.21 -6.85 -1.11
N GLN A 176 19.22 -6.29 -0.41
CA GLN A 176 19.38 -5.64 0.90
C GLN A 176 19.09 -6.58 2.08
N TYR A 177 18.57 -7.79 1.82
CA TYR A 177 18.19 -8.77 2.85
C TYR A 177 18.91 -10.09 2.66
N LYS A 178 19.32 -10.71 3.77
CA LYS A 178 19.85 -12.09 3.78
C LYS A 178 18.76 -13.11 3.64
N GLN A 179 17.59 -12.83 4.26
CA GLN A 179 16.42 -13.69 4.19
C GLN A 179 15.74 -13.54 2.83
N LYS A 180 15.04 -14.59 2.41
CA LYS A 180 14.26 -14.59 1.18
C LYS A 180 13.12 -13.58 1.27
N VAL A 181 13.00 -12.72 0.27
CA VAL A 181 11.83 -11.87 0.06
C VAL A 181 10.63 -12.76 -0.32
N VAL A 182 9.53 -12.59 0.41
CA VAL A 182 8.31 -13.41 0.27
C VAL A 182 7.11 -12.60 -0.20
N VAL A 183 7.33 -11.41 -0.71
CA VAL A 183 6.27 -10.57 -1.31
C VAL A 183 5.75 -11.24 -2.58
N GLU A 184 4.43 -11.46 -2.64
CA GLU A 184 3.81 -12.02 -3.82
C GLU A 184 3.84 -11.02 -4.99
N ASN A 185 4.08 -11.52 -6.20
CA ASN A 185 3.91 -10.78 -7.46
C ASN A 185 2.95 -11.59 -8.34
N LYS A 186 1.68 -11.24 -8.31
CA LYS A 186 0.59 -12.02 -8.94
C LYS A 186 -0.41 -11.11 -9.62
N PRO A 187 -1.15 -11.63 -10.63
CA PRO A 187 -2.33 -10.94 -11.12
C PRO A 187 -3.35 -10.72 -10.01
N LEU A 188 -4.07 -9.61 -10.09
CA LEU A 188 -5.27 -9.45 -9.29
C LEU A 188 -6.35 -10.39 -9.83
N ASP A 189 -6.84 -11.28 -9.00
CA ASP A 189 -7.95 -12.18 -9.32
C ASP A 189 -9.28 -11.58 -8.87
N THR A 190 -9.36 -11.20 -7.60
CA THR A 190 -10.55 -10.57 -7.01
C THR A 190 -10.16 -9.44 -6.06
N PHE A 191 -11.03 -8.42 -5.99
CA PHE A 191 -10.95 -7.36 -5.00
C PHE A 191 -12.34 -6.92 -4.57
N TYR A 192 -12.60 -6.95 -3.28
CA TYR A 192 -13.84 -6.50 -2.68
C TYR A 192 -13.55 -5.39 -1.68
N LEU A 193 -14.30 -4.28 -1.76
CA LEU A 193 -14.16 -3.17 -0.83
C LEU A 193 -14.44 -3.64 0.61
N ALA A 194 -13.63 -3.18 1.55
CA ALA A 194 -13.91 -3.34 2.98
C ALA A 194 -15.05 -2.40 3.39
N GLU A 195 -15.89 -2.87 4.35
CA GLU A 195 -16.95 -2.06 4.96
C GLU A 195 -16.41 -0.99 5.90
#